data_a8c35b525591ddd7bad3962a2b6a976e
#
_entry.id   a8c35b525591ddd7bad3962a2b6a976e
#
_cell.length_a   1.000
_cell.length_b   1.000
_cell.length_c   1.000
_cell.angle_alpha   90.00
_cell.angle_beta   90.00
_cell.angle_gamma   90.00
#
_symmetry.space_group_name_H-M   'P 1'
#
loop_
_entity.id
_entity.type
_entity.pdbx_description
1 polymer ?
#
loop_
_entity_poly.entity_id
_entity_poly.type
_entity_poly.pdbx_seq_one_letter_code
_entity_poly.pdbx_strand_id
1 'polypeptide(L)'
;MAISLKVLAPNKNVYQGEAEEVILPSTTGQLGVLPGHISLVTAIDIGVLRLRMNSQWKSIALMGGFAEIESDEVIVLVNNAEIGSEINVQDLSLIHI
;
A
#
# COMPACT_ATOMS: atom_id res chain seq x y z
N MET A 1 9.02 -14.02 -8.49
CA MET A 1 7.83 -14.28 -7.67
C MET A 1 7.16 -12.95 -7.36
N ALA A 2 5.86 -12.95 -7.21
CA ALA A 2 5.11 -11.73 -7.02
C ALA A 2 4.15 -11.84 -5.86
N ILE A 3 3.85 -10.70 -5.25
CA ILE A 3 2.86 -10.56 -4.19
C ILE A 3 1.55 -10.17 -4.84
N SER A 4 0.46 -10.83 -4.44
CA SER A 4 -0.89 -10.38 -4.81
C SER A 4 -1.27 -9.24 -3.88
N LEU A 5 -1.47 -8.06 -4.42
CA LEU A 5 -1.79 -6.86 -3.65
C LEU A 5 -3.21 -6.40 -3.95
N LYS A 6 -3.99 -6.21 -2.89
CA LYS A 6 -5.32 -5.60 -2.99
C LYS A 6 -5.39 -4.43 -2.03
N VAL A 7 -5.82 -3.29 -2.51
CA VAL A 7 -6.09 -2.12 -1.69
C VAL A 7 -7.57 -1.78 -1.84
N LEU A 8 -8.32 -1.94 -0.76
CA LEU A 8 -9.77 -1.82 -0.77
C LEU A 8 -10.22 -0.65 0.12
N ALA A 9 -11.09 0.19 -0.42
CA ALA A 9 -11.77 1.24 0.31
C ALA A 9 -13.26 0.87 0.40
N PRO A 10 -14.05 1.53 1.28
CA PRO A 10 -15.43 1.12 1.51
C PRO A 10 -16.31 1.01 0.27
N ASN A 11 -16.09 1.86 -0.72
CA ASN A 11 -16.94 1.92 -1.90
C ASN A 11 -16.23 1.58 -3.20
N LYS A 12 -14.97 1.15 -3.13
CA LYS A 12 -14.24 0.87 -4.36
C LYS A 12 -13.03 0.00 -4.12
N ASN A 13 -12.62 -0.68 -5.18
CA ASN A 13 -11.37 -1.40 -5.23
C ASN A 13 -10.32 -0.41 -5.78
N VAL A 14 -9.42 0.04 -4.91
CA VAL A 14 -8.44 1.07 -5.27
C VAL A 14 -7.35 0.51 -6.15
N TYR A 15 -6.88 -0.69 -5.80
CA TYR A 15 -5.83 -1.38 -6.57
C TYR A 15 -6.01 -2.88 -6.41
N GLN A 16 -5.79 -3.59 -7.48
CA GLN A 16 -5.73 -5.05 -7.45
C GLN A 16 -4.77 -5.51 -8.54
N GLY A 17 -3.73 -6.19 -8.13
CA GLY A 17 -2.72 -6.66 -9.08
C GLY A 17 -1.55 -7.28 -8.35
N GLU A 18 -0.47 -7.48 -9.07
CA GLU A 18 0.74 -8.06 -8.53
C GLU A 18 1.80 -6.99 -8.29
N ALA A 19 2.69 -7.27 -7.34
CA ALA A 19 3.82 -6.41 -7.03
C ALA A 19 5.02 -7.27 -6.67
N GLU A 20 6.20 -6.77 -6.96
CA GLU A 20 7.44 -7.43 -6.59
C GLU A 20 7.85 -7.05 -5.17
N GLU A 21 7.47 -5.86 -4.76
CA GLU A 21 7.75 -5.35 -3.42
C GLU A 21 6.67 -4.34 -3.05
N VAL A 22 6.29 -4.33 -1.77
CA VAL A 22 5.32 -3.37 -1.24
C VAL A 22 5.91 -2.74 0.01
N ILE A 23 5.84 -1.41 0.11
CA ILE A 23 6.24 -0.69 1.31
C ILE A 23 5.01 -0.02 1.89
N LEU A 24 4.68 -0.38 3.12
CA LEU A 24 3.47 0.07 3.80
C LEU A 24 3.81 1.13 4.86
N PRO A 25 2.99 2.19 5.00
CA PRO A 25 3.14 3.15 6.10
C PRO A 25 2.47 2.60 7.36
N SER A 26 3.17 1.74 8.08
CA SER A 26 2.66 1.18 9.33
C SER A 26 2.78 2.21 10.47
N THR A 27 1.93 2.05 11.50
CA THR A 27 1.98 2.91 12.68
C THR A 27 3.31 2.79 13.44
N THR A 28 4.05 1.72 13.22
CA THR A 28 5.36 1.52 13.85
C THR A 28 6.51 1.89 12.92
N GLY A 29 6.23 2.49 11.76
CA GLY A 29 7.22 2.86 10.76
C GLY A 29 6.92 2.18 9.44
N GLN A 30 7.82 2.35 8.47
CA GLN A 30 7.63 1.72 7.17
C GLN A 30 7.89 0.22 7.27
N LEU A 31 7.04 -0.55 6.61
CA LEU A 31 7.13 -2.00 6.57
C LEU A 31 7.31 -2.45 5.12
N GLY A 32 8.46 -3.04 4.82
CA GLY A 32 8.72 -3.59 3.49
C GLY A 32 8.25 -5.03 3.41
N VAL A 33 7.50 -5.38 2.37
CA VAL A 33 7.00 -6.73 2.15
C VAL A 33 7.55 -7.25 0.84
N LEU A 34 8.17 -8.41 0.92
CA LEU A 34 8.66 -9.17 -0.23
C LEU A 34 7.93 -10.52 -0.28
N PRO A 35 7.94 -11.20 -1.43
CA PRO A 35 7.33 -12.53 -1.50
C PRO A 35 7.88 -13.45 -0.41
N GLY A 36 7.01 -14.23 0.21
CA GLY A 36 7.41 -15.14 1.29
C GLY A 36 7.47 -14.51 2.67
N HIS A 37 6.97 -13.29 2.83
CA HIS A 37 6.95 -12.62 4.12
C HIS A 37 6.11 -13.42 5.14
N ILE A 38 6.50 -13.39 6.41
CA ILE A 38 5.72 -14.04 7.46
C ILE A 38 4.36 -13.35 7.60
N SER A 39 3.36 -14.12 8.01
CA SER A 39 2.01 -13.61 8.18
C SER A 39 1.96 -12.57 9.31
N LEU A 40 1.24 -11.48 9.07
CA LEU A 40 1.21 -10.35 9.97
C LEU A 40 -0.03 -9.52 9.71
N VAL A 41 -0.60 -8.97 10.78
CA VAL A 41 -1.65 -7.94 10.67
C VAL A 41 -1.10 -6.68 11.32
N THR A 42 -1.19 -5.56 10.62
CA THR A 42 -0.65 -4.30 11.12
C THR A 42 -1.62 -3.16 10.83
N ALA A 43 -1.58 -2.15 11.70
CA ALA A 43 -2.33 -0.93 11.47
C ALA A 43 -1.56 -0.04 10.48
N ILE A 44 -2.32 0.64 9.63
CA ILE A 44 -1.76 1.54 8.62
C ILE A 44 -2.01 2.97 9.06
N ASP A 45 -0.95 3.76 9.05
CA ASP A 45 -1.03 5.18 9.35
C ASP A 45 -1.33 5.98 8.08
N ILE A 46 -1.60 7.26 8.23
CA ILE A 46 -1.71 8.16 7.10
C ILE A 46 -0.34 8.22 6.42
N GLY A 47 -0.30 8.00 5.13
CA GLY A 47 0.97 8.00 4.42
C GLY A 47 0.82 7.45 3.02
N VAL A 48 1.93 7.03 2.45
CA VAL A 48 1.97 6.56 1.08
C VAL A 48 2.44 5.11 1.05
N LEU A 49 1.60 4.25 0.48
CA LEU A 49 1.98 2.89 0.12
C LEU A 49 2.73 2.96 -1.21
N ARG A 50 3.86 2.30 -1.30
CA ARG A 50 4.60 2.19 -2.56
C ARG A 50 4.69 0.75 -2.97
N LEU A 51 4.50 0.50 -4.25
CA LEU A 51 4.66 -0.83 -4.80
C LEU A 51 5.56 -0.78 -6.03
N ARG A 52 6.33 -1.84 -6.21
CA ARG A 52 7.23 -1.95 -7.36
C ARG A 52 6.77 -3.11 -8.25
N MET A 53 6.67 -2.83 -9.54
CA MET A 53 6.35 -3.84 -10.53
C MET A 53 7.09 -3.51 -11.82
N ASN A 54 7.81 -4.48 -12.40
CA ASN A 54 8.59 -4.30 -13.62
C ASN A 54 9.56 -3.13 -13.51
N SER A 55 10.23 -3.02 -12.36
CA SER A 55 11.21 -1.96 -12.06
C SER A 55 10.61 -0.57 -12.03
N GLN A 56 9.30 -0.47 -11.93
CA GLN A 56 8.60 0.81 -11.82
C GLN A 56 7.90 0.88 -10.48
N TRP A 57 7.97 2.04 -9.84
CA TRP A 57 7.30 2.31 -8.57
C TRP A 57 6.01 3.05 -8.80
N LYS A 58 4.97 2.62 -8.09
CA LYS A 58 3.69 3.33 -8.03
C LYS A 58 3.42 3.69 -6.59
N SER A 59 2.69 4.78 -6.39
CA SER A 59 2.34 5.26 -5.06
C SER A 59 0.84 5.33 -4.90
N ILE A 60 0.36 4.99 -3.70
CA ILE A 60 -1.04 5.10 -3.34
C ILE A 60 -1.10 5.82 -2.01
N ALA A 61 -1.78 6.96 -1.96
CA ALA A 61 -1.96 7.70 -0.73
C ALA A 61 -3.03 7.02 0.12
N LEU A 62 -2.70 6.73 1.38
CA LEU A 62 -3.59 6.05 2.31
C LEU A 62 -3.93 6.96 3.48
N MET A 63 -5.17 6.90 3.92
CA MET A 63 -5.66 7.70 5.03
C MET A 63 -5.91 6.86 6.27
N GLY A 64 -5.11 5.81 6.46
CA GLY A 64 -5.25 4.92 7.59
C GLY A 64 -6.03 3.67 7.27
N GLY A 65 -5.94 2.66 8.13
CA GLY A 65 -6.63 1.39 7.94
C GLY A 65 -5.83 0.24 8.52
N PHE A 66 -5.97 -0.93 7.91
CA PHE A 66 -5.28 -2.15 8.32
C PHE A 66 -4.72 -2.87 7.11
N ALA A 67 -3.63 -3.58 7.32
CA ALA A 67 -3.08 -4.47 6.30
C ALA A 67 -2.95 -5.87 6.89
N GLU A 68 -3.32 -6.86 6.09
CA GLU A 68 -3.12 -8.27 6.39
C GLU A 68 -2.12 -8.82 5.40
N ILE A 69 -1.04 -9.37 5.91
CA ILE A 69 0.06 -9.90 5.11
C ILE A 69 0.12 -11.40 5.30
N GLU A 70 0.01 -12.12 4.20
CA GLU A 70 0.28 -13.54 4.11
C GLU A 70 1.54 -13.73 3.27
N SER A 71 2.03 -14.96 3.14
CA SER A 71 3.35 -15.16 2.51
C SER A 71 3.48 -14.53 1.12
N ASP A 72 2.43 -14.58 0.30
CA ASP A 72 2.47 -14.00 -1.05
C ASP A 72 1.25 -13.14 -1.35
N GLU A 73 0.56 -12.67 -0.31
CA GLU A 73 -0.63 -11.88 -0.48
C GLU A 73 -0.66 -10.74 0.54
N VAL A 74 -1.03 -9.56 0.07
CA VAL A 74 -1.22 -8.39 0.93
C VAL A 74 -2.59 -7.81 0.65
N ILE A 75 -3.40 -7.69 1.69
CA ILE A 75 -4.72 -7.05 1.60
C ILE A 75 -4.69 -5.83 2.49
N VAL A 76 -4.94 -4.66 1.92
CA VAL A 76 -4.97 -3.39 2.64
C VAL A 76 -6.40 -2.87 2.62
N LEU A 77 -6.96 -2.70 3.82
CA LEU A 77 -8.30 -2.15 3.99
C LEU A 77 -8.15 -0.73 4.54
N VAL A 78 -8.58 0.25 3.78
CA VAL A 78 -8.35 1.64 4.12
C VAL A 78 -9.66 2.41 4.15
N ASN A 79 -9.67 3.51 4.92
CA ASN A 79 -10.82 4.39 4.97
C ASN A 79 -10.96 5.19 3.68
N ASN A 80 -9.84 5.58 3.10
CA ASN A 80 -9.80 6.29 1.83
C ASN A 80 -8.41 6.15 1.21
N ALA A 81 -8.34 6.16 -0.12
CA ALA A 81 -7.07 6.03 -0.82
C ALA A 81 -7.19 6.61 -2.23
N GLU A 82 -6.06 7.08 -2.75
CA GLU A 82 -5.97 7.56 -4.12
C GLU A 82 -4.67 7.08 -4.75
N ILE A 83 -4.75 6.69 -6.03
CA ILE A 83 -3.57 6.24 -6.76
C ILE A 83 -2.66 7.43 -7.03
N GLY A 84 -1.39 7.30 -6.65
CA GLY A 84 -0.42 8.38 -6.75
C GLY A 84 -0.19 8.90 -8.16
N SER A 85 -0.43 8.08 -9.17
CA SER A 85 -0.30 8.53 -10.56
C SER A 85 -1.35 9.57 -10.94
N GLU A 86 -2.42 9.69 -10.18
CA GLU A 86 -3.47 10.68 -10.37
C GLU A 86 -3.27 11.91 -9.50
N ILE A 87 -2.23 11.91 -8.69
CA ILE A 87 -1.92 12.97 -7.74
C ILE A 87 -0.57 13.55 -8.13
N ASN A 88 -0.48 14.86 -8.27
CA ASN A 88 0.81 15.49 -8.57
C ASN A 88 1.68 15.56 -7.30
N VAL A 89 2.95 15.93 -7.49
CA VAL A 89 3.90 15.96 -6.39
C VAL A 89 3.49 16.92 -5.28
N GLN A 90 2.88 18.03 -5.64
CA GLN A 90 2.41 18.99 -4.65
C GLN A 90 1.32 18.41 -3.77
N ASP A 91 0.40 17.67 -4.35
CA ASP A 91 -0.67 17.04 -3.58
C ASP A 91 -0.12 16.02 -2.60
N LEU A 92 0.87 15.25 -3.02
CA LEU A 92 1.53 14.30 -2.14
C LEU A 92 2.27 15.02 -1.01
N SER A 93 2.88 16.17 -1.30
CA SER A 93 3.54 16.96 -0.27
C SER A 93 2.56 17.46 0.78
N LEU A 94 1.36 17.84 0.37
CA LEU A 94 0.33 18.27 1.31
C LEU A 94 -0.14 17.14 2.21
N ILE A 95 -0.20 15.92 1.68
CA ILE A 95 -0.58 14.75 2.46
C ILE A 95 0.45 14.45 3.55
N HIS A 96 1.71 14.74 3.29
CA HIS A 96 2.78 14.48 4.25
C HIS A 96 2.88 15.52 5.35
N ILE A 97 2.22 16.60 5.22
CA ILE A 97 2.20 17.64 6.22
C ILE A 97 1.17 17.30 7.30
#